data_2cfb4666e70f28e810c1f602b93a69b8
#
_entry.id   2cfb4666e70f28e810c1f602b93a69b8
#
_cell.length_a   1.000
_cell.length_b   1.000
_cell.length_c   1.000
_cell.angle_alpha   90.00
_cell.angle_beta   90.00
_cell.angle_gamma   90.00
#
_symmetry.space_group_name_H-M   'P 1'
#
loop_
_entity.id
_entity.type
_entity.pdbx_description
1 polymer ?
#
loop_
_entity_poly.entity_id
_entity_poly.type
_entity_poly.pdbx_seq_one_letter_code
_entity_poly.pdbx_strand_id
1 'polypeptide(L)'
;ATPSMVRKLNALHVPSATNNPFRIARELWLDRAFFLLAALFLAWQVVLHINIALPISPLWVFVPALIFMLPYAAYASSVRPTAFQSPLLTERLAVLIFKITGARRVVFGHTHDPKCEQVGPVTLYNAGFWSKAFADPECTIRLGEQTFVWIRPAHDGQDRTAELCEWKAAEPSPVRALSTEPSHAAEMQPA
;
A
#
# COMPACT_ATOMS: atom_id res chain seq x y z
N ALA A 1 4.29 8.34 -28.69
CA ALA A 1 4.97 8.98 -27.56
C ALA A 1 6.25 9.64 -28.05
N THR A 2 6.46 10.92 -27.72
CA THR A 2 7.71 11.62 -28.05
C THR A 2 8.83 11.27 -27.05
N PRO A 3 10.12 11.32 -27.44
CA PRO A 3 11.23 11.07 -26.53
C PRO A 3 11.24 11.99 -25.29
N SER A 4 10.73 13.22 -25.44
CA SER A 4 10.56 14.17 -24.34
C SER A 4 9.50 13.73 -23.33
N MET A 5 8.39 13.17 -23.80
CA MET A 5 7.33 12.61 -22.96
C MET A 5 7.84 11.42 -22.15
N VAL A 6 8.57 10.51 -22.78
CA VAL A 6 9.17 9.35 -22.09
C VAL A 6 10.13 9.80 -21.00
N ARG A 7 10.99 10.77 -21.28
CA ARG A 7 11.92 11.32 -20.26
C ARG A 7 11.17 11.94 -19.08
N LYS A 8 10.09 12.69 -19.33
CA LYS A 8 9.27 13.29 -18.26
C LYS A 8 8.55 12.22 -17.43
N LEU A 9 8.05 11.15 -18.05
CA LEU A 9 7.44 10.02 -17.33
C LEU A 9 8.49 9.28 -16.47
N ASN A 10 9.68 9.02 -17.01
CA ASN A 10 10.76 8.40 -16.26
C ASN A 10 11.23 9.26 -15.07
N ALA A 11 11.12 10.58 -15.16
CA ALA A 11 11.41 11.46 -14.03
C ALA A 11 10.39 11.37 -12.88
N LEU A 12 9.21 10.78 -13.12
CA LEU A 12 8.23 10.48 -12.08
C LEU A 12 8.53 9.17 -11.34
N HIS A 13 9.54 8.42 -11.79
CA HIS A 13 9.94 7.16 -11.17
C HIS A 13 10.37 7.40 -9.72
N VAL A 14 9.71 6.72 -8.79
CA VAL A 14 10.11 6.70 -7.39
C VAL A 14 11.22 5.65 -7.23
N PRO A 15 12.38 6.01 -6.67
CA PRO A 15 13.45 5.04 -6.46
C PRO A 15 12.97 3.88 -5.59
N SER A 16 13.37 2.68 -5.97
CA SER A 16 13.02 1.47 -5.24
C SER A 16 13.41 1.57 -3.76
N ALA A 17 12.56 1.08 -2.88
CA ALA A 17 12.84 1.00 -1.45
C ALA A 17 14.08 0.15 -1.14
N THR A 18 14.45 -0.79 -2.04
CA THR A 18 15.63 -1.65 -1.91
C THR A 18 16.95 -0.88 -1.83
N ASN A 19 16.99 0.33 -2.34
CA ASN A 19 18.20 1.18 -2.30
C ASN A 19 18.29 2.01 -1.00
N ASN A 20 17.35 1.87 -0.09
CA ASN A 20 17.33 2.62 1.17
C ASN A 20 17.10 1.68 2.36
N PRO A 21 18.17 1.24 3.06
CA PRO A 21 18.08 0.30 4.17
C PRO A 21 17.25 0.84 5.33
N PHE A 22 17.25 2.15 5.58
CA PHE A 22 16.41 2.76 6.62
C PHE A 22 14.92 2.66 6.29
N ARG A 23 14.56 2.79 5.02
CA ARG A 23 13.18 2.62 4.58
C ARG A 23 12.74 1.17 4.73
N ILE A 24 13.59 0.21 4.37
CA ILE A 24 13.33 -1.22 4.57
C ILE A 24 13.15 -1.52 6.06
N ALA A 25 14.07 -1.06 6.91
CA ALA A 25 14.01 -1.26 8.36
C ALA A 25 12.68 -0.72 8.94
N ARG A 26 12.25 0.45 8.49
CA ARG A 26 11.00 1.07 8.91
C ARG A 26 9.75 0.28 8.48
N GLU A 27 9.71 -0.21 7.26
CA GLU A 27 8.60 -1.04 6.74
C GLU A 27 8.54 -2.42 7.44
N LEU A 28 9.70 -2.96 7.80
CA LEU A 28 9.82 -4.22 8.55
C LEU A 28 9.70 -4.04 10.08
N TRP A 29 9.36 -2.86 10.57
CA TRP A 29 9.22 -2.56 11.99
C TRP A 29 10.51 -2.72 12.82
N LEU A 30 11.67 -2.88 12.19
CA LEU A 30 12.96 -3.05 12.86
C LEU A 30 13.38 -1.80 13.63
N ASP A 31 13.03 -0.62 13.17
CA ASP A 31 13.21 0.65 13.89
C ASP A 31 12.47 0.64 15.22
N ARG A 32 11.22 0.17 15.25
CA ARG A 32 10.41 0.09 16.46
C ARG A 32 10.93 -0.95 17.42
N ALA A 33 11.30 -2.12 16.91
CA ALA A 33 11.95 -3.14 17.73
C ALA A 33 13.23 -2.62 18.37
N PHE A 34 14.06 -1.90 17.60
CA PHE A 34 15.28 -1.28 18.10
C PHE A 34 14.99 -0.25 19.20
N PHE A 35 14.05 0.67 18.98
CA PHE A 35 13.70 1.67 20.00
C PHE A 35 13.11 1.04 21.26
N LEU A 36 12.30 -0.01 21.13
CA LEU A 36 11.78 -0.74 22.28
C LEU A 36 12.91 -1.38 23.10
N LEU A 37 13.81 -2.10 22.42
CA LEU A 37 14.96 -2.71 23.08
C LEU A 37 15.88 -1.66 23.73
N ALA A 38 16.12 -0.55 23.04
CA ALA A 38 16.91 0.55 23.59
C ALA A 38 16.25 1.17 24.83
N ALA A 39 14.92 1.37 24.82
CA ALA A 39 14.18 1.89 25.97
C ALA A 39 14.26 0.95 27.17
N LEU A 40 14.09 -0.34 26.96
CA LEU A 40 14.23 -1.36 28.03
C LEU A 40 15.65 -1.44 28.55
N PHE A 41 16.65 -1.38 27.67
CA PHE A 41 18.06 -1.36 28.06
C PHE A 41 18.39 -0.12 28.89
N LEU A 42 17.94 1.06 28.49
CA LEU A 42 18.15 2.31 29.24
C LEU A 42 17.45 2.25 30.62
N ALA A 43 16.21 1.72 30.66
CA ALA A 43 15.52 1.54 31.92
C ALA A 43 16.29 0.64 32.88
N TRP A 44 16.83 -0.47 32.38
CA TRP A 44 17.68 -1.37 33.12
C TRP A 44 18.97 -0.69 33.62
N GLN A 45 19.65 0.10 32.77
CA GLN A 45 20.85 0.85 33.13
C GLN A 45 20.57 1.86 34.25
N VAL A 46 19.44 2.57 34.20
CA VAL A 46 19.03 3.50 35.27
C VAL A 46 18.92 2.80 36.61
N VAL A 47 18.27 1.65 36.65
CA VAL A 47 18.11 0.86 37.88
C VAL A 47 19.46 0.33 38.38
N LEU A 48 20.32 -0.16 37.49
CA LEU A 48 21.67 -0.61 37.86
C LEU A 48 22.48 0.52 38.51
N HIS A 49 22.47 1.72 37.94
CA HIS A 49 23.20 2.87 38.48
C HIS A 49 22.66 3.31 39.86
N ILE A 50 21.35 3.33 40.03
CA ILE A 50 20.74 3.62 41.33
C ILE A 50 21.11 2.53 42.36
N ASN A 51 21.12 1.28 41.97
CA ASN A 51 21.42 0.15 42.87
C ASN A 51 22.86 0.13 43.37
N ILE A 52 23.78 0.82 42.71
CA ILE A 52 25.15 1.03 43.20
C ILE A 52 25.15 1.88 44.48
N ALA A 53 24.29 2.90 44.53
CA ALA A 53 24.21 3.83 45.66
C ALA A 53 23.18 3.40 46.74
N LEU A 54 22.08 2.81 46.28
CA LEU A 54 20.95 2.40 47.13
C LEU A 54 20.47 1.02 46.67
N PRO A 55 20.52 -0.01 47.55
CA PRO A 55 20.04 -1.36 47.19
C PRO A 55 18.52 -1.31 46.99
N ILE A 56 18.11 -1.41 45.73
CA ILE A 56 16.69 -1.43 45.33
C ILE A 56 16.34 -2.77 44.64
N SER A 57 15.06 -3.13 44.73
CA SER A 57 14.57 -4.32 44.02
C SER A 57 14.68 -4.15 42.50
N PRO A 58 15.06 -5.18 41.74
CA PRO A 58 15.04 -5.16 40.27
C PRO A 58 13.69 -4.80 39.66
N LEU A 59 12.60 -4.98 40.39
CA LEU A 59 11.24 -4.61 39.95
C LEU A 59 11.09 -3.10 39.71
N TRP A 60 11.95 -2.27 40.31
CA TRP A 60 11.95 -0.83 40.03
C TRP A 60 12.26 -0.47 38.59
N VAL A 61 12.73 -1.42 37.77
CA VAL A 61 12.93 -1.21 36.32
C VAL A 61 11.63 -0.82 35.60
N PHE A 62 10.48 -1.23 36.12
CA PHE A 62 9.19 -0.90 35.51
C PHE A 62 8.87 0.59 35.54
N VAL A 63 9.40 1.35 36.49
CA VAL A 63 9.16 2.80 36.60
C VAL A 63 9.81 3.57 35.43
N PRO A 64 11.14 3.51 35.21
CA PRO A 64 11.73 4.15 34.05
C PRO A 64 11.27 3.51 32.74
N ALA A 65 11.00 2.20 32.71
CA ALA A 65 10.44 1.57 31.52
C ALA A 65 9.09 2.20 31.12
N LEU A 66 8.20 2.43 32.07
CA LEU A 66 6.91 3.09 31.82
C LEU A 66 7.10 4.51 31.26
N ILE A 67 8.07 5.26 31.83
CA ILE A 67 8.40 6.63 31.36
C ILE A 67 8.91 6.59 29.91
N PHE A 68 9.81 5.66 29.58
CA PHE A 68 10.34 5.54 28.21
C PHE A 68 9.32 4.97 27.22
N MET A 69 8.29 4.24 27.69
CA MET A 69 7.23 3.74 26.83
C MET A 69 6.33 4.85 26.26
N LEU A 70 6.20 5.99 26.92
CA LEU A 70 5.38 7.10 26.39
C LEU A 70 5.92 7.65 25.06
N PRO A 71 7.20 8.09 24.95
CA PRO A 71 7.74 8.54 23.67
C PRO A 71 7.81 7.41 22.63
N TYR A 72 8.04 6.17 23.05
CA TYR A 72 7.96 5.01 22.16
C TYR A 72 6.56 4.84 21.57
N ALA A 73 5.51 4.88 22.38
CA ALA A 73 4.13 4.75 21.93
C ALA A 73 3.75 5.89 20.97
N ALA A 74 4.15 7.13 21.26
CA ALA A 74 3.96 8.27 20.39
C ALA A 74 4.66 8.07 19.03
N TYR A 75 5.90 7.59 19.02
CA TYR A 75 6.62 7.28 17.81
C TYR A 75 5.94 6.15 17.04
N ALA A 76 5.66 5.03 17.69
CA ALA A 76 5.07 3.84 17.05
C ALA A 76 3.70 4.14 16.41
N SER A 77 2.89 4.99 17.04
CA SER A 77 1.58 5.41 16.51
C SER A 77 1.69 6.41 15.35
N SER A 78 2.77 7.22 15.31
CA SER A 78 2.99 8.21 14.25
C SER A 78 3.46 7.59 12.93
N VAL A 79 4.11 6.42 13.00
CA VAL A 79 4.69 5.75 11.84
C VAL A 79 3.68 4.74 11.29
N ARG A 80 3.10 5.05 10.13
CA ARG A 80 2.24 4.09 9.40
C ARG A 80 3.07 3.36 8.35
N PRO A 81 2.98 2.03 8.24
CA PRO A 81 3.58 1.29 7.14
C PRO A 81 2.93 1.74 5.83
N THR A 82 3.74 2.08 4.83
CA THR A 82 3.23 2.60 3.55
C THR A 82 3.10 1.52 2.49
N ALA A 83 3.73 0.35 2.71
CA ALA A 83 3.80 -0.72 1.72
C ALA A 83 2.43 -1.27 1.30
N PHE A 84 1.48 -1.36 2.25
CA PHE A 84 0.15 -1.94 2.00
C PHE A 84 -0.98 -0.91 1.87
N GLN A 85 -0.74 0.35 2.15
CA GLN A 85 -1.77 1.39 2.21
C GLN A 85 -1.53 2.56 1.24
N SER A 86 -0.42 2.55 0.51
CA SER A 86 -0.15 3.60 -0.46
C SER A 86 -1.10 3.47 -1.65
N PRO A 87 -1.84 4.52 -2.01
CA PRO A 87 -2.63 4.51 -3.22
C PRO A 87 -1.69 4.32 -4.41
N LEU A 88 -2.07 3.48 -5.35
CA LEU A 88 -1.30 3.18 -6.56
C LEU A 88 -1.02 4.44 -7.39
N LEU A 89 -1.97 5.36 -7.37
CA LEU A 89 -1.86 6.64 -8.02
C LEU A 89 -2.38 7.73 -7.09
N THR A 90 -1.53 8.67 -6.73
CA THR A 90 -1.95 9.86 -6.01
C THR A 90 -2.53 10.89 -6.98
N GLU A 91 -3.45 11.73 -6.54
CA GLU A 91 -4.05 12.79 -7.36
C GLU A 91 -2.98 13.69 -8.00
N ARG A 92 -1.93 14.03 -7.25
CA ARG A 92 -0.79 14.80 -7.78
C ARG A 92 -0.11 14.11 -8.95
N LEU A 93 0.12 12.80 -8.88
CA LEU A 93 0.72 12.03 -9.97
C LEU A 93 -0.24 11.92 -11.16
N ALA A 94 -1.53 11.71 -10.90
CA ALA A 94 -2.55 11.69 -11.95
C ALA A 94 -2.58 12.98 -12.77
N VAL A 95 -2.54 14.13 -12.09
CA VAL A 95 -2.46 15.45 -12.74
C VAL A 95 -1.18 15.60 -13.55
N LEU A 96 -0.03 15.14 -13.04
CA LEU A 96 1.24 15.19 -13.77
C LEU A 96 1.23 14.27 -14.99
N ILE A 97 0.73 13.06 -14.88
CA ILE A 97 0.57 12.13 -16.00
C ILE A 97 -0.31 12.74 -17.06
N PHE A 98 -1.46 13.29 -16.67
CA PHE A 98 -2.36 13.96 -17.61
C PHE A 98 -1.68 15.15 -18.33
N LYS A 99 -0.96 16.00 -17.59
CA LYS A 99 -0.22 17.14 -18.18
C LYS A 99 0.88 16.71 -19.16
N ILE A 100 1.53 15.58 -18.90
CA ILE A 100 2.62 15.08 -19.74
C ILE A 100 2.08 14.36 -20.98
N THR A 101 1.03 13.56 -20.83
CA THR A 101 0.58 12.61 -21.85
C THR A 101 -0.72 12.99 -22.52
N GLY A 102 -1.55 13.81 -21.88
CA GLY A 102 -2.96 14.04 -22.26
C GLY A 102 -3.86 12.82 -22.02
N ALA A 103 -3.34 11.74 -21.41
CA ALA A 103 -4.09 10.51 -21.20
C ALA A 103 -5.12 10.69 -20.08
N ARG A 104 -6.38 10.43 -20.39
CA ARG A 104 -7.48 10.44 -19.41
C ARG A 104 -7.71 9.09 -18.74
N ARG A 105 -7.02 8.04 -19.22
CA ARG A 105 -7.14 6.67 -18.70
C ARG A 105 -5.76 6.09 -18.44
N VAL A 106 -5.58 5.49 -17.29
CA VAL A 106 -4.38 4.74 -16.93
C VAL A 106 -4.82 3.32 -16.59
N VAL A 107 -4.25 2.36 -17.29
CA VAL A 107 -4.52 0.92 -17.09
C VAL A 107 -3.26 0.28 -16.56
N PHE A 108 -3.39 -0.47 -15.49
CA PHE A 108 -2.29 -1.27 -14.91
C PHE A 108 -2.85 -2.58 -14.35
N GLY A 109 -1.97 -3.51 -14.04
CA GLY A 109 -2.29 -4.75 -13.35
C GLY A 109 -1.09 -5.15 -12.51
N HIS A 110 -1.25 -5.28 -11.22
CA HIS A 110 -0.18 -5.73 -10.31
C HIS A 110 -0.72 -6.14 -8.93
N THR A 111 -1.72 -5.44 -8.43
CA THR A 111 -2.21 -5.64 -7.06
C THR A 111 -3.27 -6.74 -6.96
N HIS A 112 -3.62 -7.38 -8.06
CA HIS A 112 -4.62 -8.44 -8.14
C HIS A 112 -6.01 -8.07 -7.61
N ASP A 113 -6.27 -6.77 -7.47
CA ASP A 113 -7.55 -6.20 -7.01
C ASP A 113 -8.18 -5.43 -8.19
N PRO A 114 -9.14 -6.02 -8.92
CA PRO A 114 -9.76 -5.36 -10.05
C PRO A 114 -10.58 -4.16 -9.58
N LYS A 115 -10.19 -2.98 -10.02
CA LYS A 115 -10.79 -1.73 -9.56
C LYS A 115 -10.83 -0.68 -10.66
N CYS A 116 -11.90 0.10 -10.68
CA CYS A 116 -12.01 1.31 -11.49
C CYS A 116 -12.23 2.51 -10.54
N GLU A 117 -11.36 3.50 -10.61
CA GLU A 117 -11.39 4.64 -9.71
C GLU A 117 -11.07 5.93 -10.47
N GLN A 118 -11.80 7.01 -10.17
CA GLN A 118 -11.49 8.34 -10.68
C GLN A 118 -10.48 9.03 -9.76
N VAL A 119 -9.29 9.35 -10.29
CA VAL A 119 -8.23 10.03 -9.56
C VAL A 119 -7.89 11.34 -10.26
N GLY A 120 -8.47 12.45 -9.79
CA GLY A 120 -8.36 13.74 -10.45
C GLY A 120 -8.85 13.71 -11.92
N PRO A 121 -8.04 14.15 -12.89
CA PRO A 121 -8.42 14.17 -14.31
C PRO A 121 -8.32 12.80 -15.00
N VAL A 122 -7.92 11.76 -14.31
CA VAL A 122 -7.60 10.44 -14.89
C VAL A 122 -8.46 9.37 -14.27
N THR A 123 -9.02 8.48 -15.11
CA THR A 123 -9.67 7.25 -14.68
C THR A 123 -8.60 6.15 -14.60
N LEU A 124 -8.44 5.57 -13.43
CA LEU A 124 -7.51 4.50 -13.13
C LEU A 124 -8.24 3.16 -13.23
N TYR A 125 -7.73 2.26 -14.06
CA TYR A 125 -8.21 0.90 -14.18
C TYR A 125 -7.15 -0.06 -13.68
N ASN A 126 -7.43 -0.81 -12.63
CA ASN A 126 -6.65 -1.97 -12.28
C ASN A 126 -7.30 -3.19 -12.93
N ALA A 127 -6.59 -3.82 -13.85
CA ALA A 127 -7.09 -4.99 -14.58
C ALA A 127 -7.12 -6.27 -13.70
N GLY A 128 -6.67 -6.19 -12.45
CA GLY A 128 -6.58 -7.36 -11.58
C GLY A 128 -5.50 -8.34 -12.05
N PHE A 129 -5.86 -9.59 -12.21
CA PHE A 129 -4.94 -10.63 -12.66
C PHE A 129 -5.59 -11.50 -13.75
N TRP A 130 -4.77 -11.97 -14.66
CA TRP A 130 -5.20 -12.90 -15.72
C TRP A 130 -4.88 -14.36 -15.40
N SER A 131 -3.82 -14.60 -14.64
CA SER A 131 -3.44 -15.94 -14.19
C SER A 131 -4.36 -16.43 -13.08
N LYS A 132 -4.55 -17.75 -12.99
CA LYS A 132 -5.27 -18.35 -11.86
C LYS A 132 -4.51 -18.06 -10.57
N ALA A 133 -5.18 -17.49 -9.59
CA ALA A 133 -4.67 -17.30 -8.24
C ALA A 133 -5.45 -18.17 -7.25
N PHE A 134 -4.80 -18.61 -6.19
CA PHE A 134 -5.38 -19.45 -5.16
C PHE A 134 -5.08 -18.88 -3.78
N ALA A 135 -6.01 -19.06 -2.84
CA ALA A 135 -5.85 -18.61 -1.46
C ALA A 135 -5.03 -19.60 -0.63
N ASP A 136 -4.99 -20.85 -1.06
CA ASP A 136 -4.36 -21.98 -0.37
C ASP A 136 -3.16 -22.51 -1.15
N PRO A 137 -2.12 -23.03 -0.46
CA PRO A 137 -0.96 -23.65 -1.11
C PRO A 137 -1.30 -24.86 -1.98
N GLU A 138 -2.38 -25.56 -1.64
CA GLU A 138 -2.87 -26.75 -2.33
C GLU A 138 -3.61 -26.42 -3.64
N CYS A 139 -3.80 -25.12 -3.94
CA CYS A 139 -4.48 -24.63 -5.13
C CYS A 139 -5.93 -25.15 -5.29
N THR A 140 -6.65 -25.29 -4.18
CA THR A 140 -8.04 -25.77 -4.15
C THR A 140 -9.04 -24.62 -4.12
N ILE A 141 -8.72 -23.52 -3.44
CA ILE A 141 -9.58 -22.34 -3.28
C ILE A 141 -9.15 -21.27 -4.28
N ARG A 142 -9.91 -21.12 -5.36
CA ARG A 142 -9.64 -20.11 -6.38
C ARG A 142 -9.96 -18.71 -5.88
N LEU A 143 -8.99 -17.78 -6.04
CA LEU A 143 -9.17 -16.37 -5.78
C LEU A 143 -9.63 -15.63 -7.02
N GLY A 144 -10.78 -14.98 -6.91
CA GLY A 144 -11.28 -14.01 -7.88
C GLY A 144 -11.54 -14.58 -9.28
N GLU A 145 -11.94 -13.69 -10.16
CA GLU A 145 -12.24 -13.94 -11.55
C GLU A 145 -11.17 -13.30 -12.44
N GLN A 146 -10.96 -13.84 -13.63
CA GLN A 146 -10.05 -13.27 -14.61
C GLN A 146 -10.67 -11.98 -15.17
N THR A 147 -10.01 -10.85 -14.92
CA THR A 147 -10.50 -9.54 -15.32
C THR A 147 -9.58 -8.87 -16.33
N PHE A 148 -10.15 -8.04 -17.20
CA PHE A 148 -9.43 -7.29 -18.22
C PHE A 148 -10.10 -5.94 -18.50
N VAL A 149 -9.36 -5.00 -19.06
CA VAL A 149 -9.90 -3.71 -19.48
C VAL A 149 -10.12 -3.73 -20.99
N TRP A 150 -11.37 -3.56 -21.39
CA TRP A 150 -11.75 -3.47 -22.81
C TRP A 150 -11.85 -2.01 -23.23
N ILE A 151 -11.01 -1.63 -24.19
CA ILE A 151 -11.00 -0.27 -24.76
C ILE A 151 -11.49 -0.35 -26.19
N ARG A 152 -12.61 0.33 -26.49
CA ARG A 152 -13.24 0.35 -27.81
C ARG A 152 -13.49 1.78 -28.27
N PRO A 153 -13.61 2.05 -29.59
CA PRO A 153 -14.08 3.31 -30.10
C PRO A 153 -15.48 3.63 -29.56
N ALA A 154 -15.73 4.88 -29.19
CA ALA A 154 -17.09 5.30 -28.88
C ALA A 154 -17.93 5.40 -30.16
N HIS A 155 -19.25 5.31 -30.04
CA HIS A 155 -20.16 5.35 -31.18
C HIS A 155 -20.09 6.68 -31.98
N ASP A 156 -19.69 7.74 -31.33
CA ASP A 156 -19.50 9.07 -31.94
C ASP A 156 -18.16 9.25 -32.65
N GLY A 157 -17.26 8.26 -32.56
CA GLY A 157 -15.96 8.26 -33.20
C GLY A 157 -14.92 9.24 -32.62
N GLN A 158 -15.31 10.09 -31.69
CA GLN A 158 -14.42 11.12 -31.14
C GLN A 158 -13.60 10.70 -29.92
N ASP A 159 -14.06 9.73 -29.16
CA ASP A 159 -13.36 9.23 -27.96
C ASP A 159 -13.35 7.70 -27.93
N ARG A 160 -12.75 7.13 -26.93
CA ARG A 160 -12.76 5.69 -26.64
C ARG A 160 -13.46 5.46 -25.31
N THR A 161 -14.26 4.41 -25.26
CA THR A 161 -14.81 3.90 -24.00
C THR A 161 -13.89 2.85 -23.43
N ALA A 162 -13.78 2.79 -22.10
CA ALA A 162 -13.03 1.76 -21.42
C ALA A 162 -13.92 1.14 -20.33
N GLU A 163 -13.96 -0.15 -20.27
CA GLU A 163 -14.78 -0.93 -19.34
C GLU A 163 -13.92 -2.00 -18.70
N LEU A 164 -14.10 -2.21 -17.39
CA LEU A 164 -13.52 -3.34 -16.69
C LEU A 164 -14.46 -4.54 -16.91
N CYS A 165 -13.96 -5.61 -17.50
CA CYS A 165 -14.72 -6.81 -17.86
C CYS A 165 -14.17 -8.02 -17.12
N GLU A 166 -15.06 -8.96 -16.86
CA GLU A 166 -14.75 -10.27 -16.31
C GLU A 166 -14.81 -11.31 -17.43
N TRP A 167 -13.82 -12.20 -17.47
CA TRP A 167 -13.82 -13.32 -18.40
C TRP A 167 -14.58 -14.50 -17.81
N LYS A 168 -15.73 -14.81 -18.40
CA LYS A 168 -16.46 -16.07 -18.14
C LYS A 168 -16.24 -17.02 -19.31
N ALA A 169 -16.05 -18.29 -19.03
CA ALA A 169 -15.67 -19.29 -20.02
C ALA A 169 -16.62 -19.44 -21.22
N ALA A 170 -17.82 -18.87 -21.15
CA ALA A 170 -18.82 -18.92 -22.22
C ALA A 170 -19.02 -17.58 -22.95
N GLU A 171 -18.88 -16.41 -22.27
CA GLU A 171 -19.04 -15.07 -22.87
C GLU A 171 -18.35 -14.00 -22.01
N PRO A 172 -17.70 -13.00 -22.63
CA PRO A 172 -17.21 -11.84 -21.89
C PRO A 172 -18.42 -10.99 -21.45
N SER A 173 -18.73 -11.02 -20.16
CA SER A 173 -19.75 -10.12 -19.61
C SER A 173 -19.07 -8.87 -19.05
N PRO A 174 -19.58 -7.64 -19.33
CA PRO A 174 -19.07 -6.47 -18.67
C PRO A 174 -19.28 -6.62 -17.16
N VAL A 175 -18.22 -6.44 -16.39
CA VAL A 175 -18.36 -6.34 -14.93
C VAL A 175 -19.25 -5.14 -14.68
N ARG A 176 -20.42 -5.40 -14.11
CA ARG A 176 -21.34 -4.35 -13.66
C ARG A 176 -20.50 -3.33 -12.91
N ALA A 177 -20.48 -2.09 -13.38
CA ALA A 177 -19.67 -1.03 -12.79
C ALA A 177 -19.77 -1.13 -11.28
N LEU A 178 -18.66 -1.52 -10.65
CA LEU A 178 -18.57 -1.54 -9.21
C LEU A 178 -18.79 -0.08 -8.80
N SER A 179 -20.04 0.19 -8.38
CA SER A 179 -20.42 1.45 -7.80
C SER A 179 -19.34 1.81 -6.79
N THR A 180 -18.92 3.05 -6.82
CA THR A 180 -18.02 3.71 -5.88
C THR A 180 -18.63 3.74 -4.47
N GLU A 181 -18.99 2.60 -3.91
CA GLU A 181 -19.23 2.49 -2.49
C GLU A 181 -17.88 2.30 -1.79
N PRO A 182 -17.57 3.13 -0.79
CA PRO A 182 -16.37 2.95 -0.01
C PRO A 182 -16.41 1.55 0.61
N SER A 183 -15.41 0.74 0.28
CA SER A 183 -15.18 -0.56 0.90
C SER A 183 -15.22 -0.37 2.41
N HIS A 184 -16.30 -0.81 3.04
CA HIS A 184 -16.32 -1.03 4.47
C HIS A 184 -15.18 -2.00 4.78
N ALA A 185 -14.19 -1.47 5.49
CA ALA A 185 -13.13 -2.26 6.07
C ALA A 185 -13.76 -3.47 6.75
N ALA A 186 -13.38 -4.66 6.30
CA ALA A 186 -13.76 -5.90 6.93
C ALA A 186 -13.37 -5.81 8.40
N GLU A 187 -14.35 -5.75 9.28
CA GLU A 187 -14.20 -6.00 10.70
C GLU A 187 -13.58 -7.38 10.87
N MET A 188 -12.28 -7.41 11.12
CA MET A 188 -11.63 -8.60 11.67
C MET A 188 -12.15 -8.75 13.10
N GLN A 189 -13.12 -9.62 13.29
CA GLN A 189 -13.45 -10.15 14.61
C GLN A 189 -12.27 -10.98 15.13
N PRO A 190 -11.74 -10.69 16.31
CA PRO A 190 -10.77 -11.56 16.95
C PRO A 190 -11.49 -12.82 17.46
N ALA A 191 -10.94 -13.97 17.10
CA ALA A 191 -11.20 -15.24 17.75
C ALA A 191 -10.33 -15.42 18.98
#